data_b12c4d788f5fb1a84683c2cd5a69eeb5
#
_entry.id   b12c4d788f5fb1a84683c2cd5a69eeb5
#
_cell.length_a   1.000
_cell.length_b   1.000
_cell.length_c   1.000
_cell.angle_alpha   90.00
_cell.angle_beta   90.00
_cell.angle_gamma   90.00
#
_symmetry.space_group_name_H-M   'P 1'
#
loop_
_entity.id
_entity.type
_entity.pdbx_description
1 polymer ?
#
loop_
_entity_poly.entity_id
_entity_poly.type
_entity_poly.pdbx_seq_one_letter_code
_entity_poly.pdbx_strand_id
1 'polypeptide(L)'
;SFYRRLYVAWLIDSGTACSVPALMEATGMPRRTAQDTLAALADLDIDCVFVQDDGERHNAGRYLIRDWGAIDKGWIERQLPQIKAILDYP
;
A
#
# COMPACT_ATOMS: atom_id res chain seq x y z
N SER A 1 -11.59 3.24 -3.82
CA SER A 1 -11.98 3.74 -2.50
C SER A 1 -10.83 4.50 -1.88
N PHE A 2 -11.14 5.64 -1.33
CA PHE A 2 -10.14 6.49 -0.67
C PHE A 2 -9.46 5.74 0.49
N TYR A 3 -10.25 5.09 1.33
CA TYR A 3 -9.69 4.38 2.48
C TYR A 3 -8.82 3.21 2.08
N ARG A 4 -9.15 2.53 0.98
CA ARG A 4 -8.32 1.43 0.50
C ARG A 4 -6.95 1.95 0.08
N ARG A 5 -6.89 3.10 -0.58
CA ARG A 5 -5.62 3.71 -0.98
C ARG A 5 -4.77 4.05 0.23
N LEU A 6 -5.37 4.65 1.24
CA LEU A 6 -4.66 4.99 2.48
C LEU A 6 -4.10 3.73 3.16
N TYR A 7 -4.92 2.70 3.23
CA TYR A 7 -4.53 1.47 3.91
C TYR A 7 -3.40 0.75 3.17
N VAL A 8 -3.51 0.67 1.85
CA VAL A 8 -2.46 0.05 1.04
C VAL A 8 -1.15 0.81 1.20
N ALA A 9 -1.18 2.13 1.14
CA ALA A 9 0.02 2.94 1.34
C ALA A 9 0.63 2.69 2.72
N TRP A 10 -0.21 2.57 3.75
CA TRP A 10 0.28 2.30 5.10
C TRP A 10 0.91 0.90 5.21
N LEU A 11 0.29 -0.11 4.59
CA LEU A 11 0.84 -1.47 4.58
C LEU A 11 2.23 -1.49 3.95
N ILE A 12 2.41 -0.75 2.88
CA ILE A 12 3.70 -0.64 2.20
C ILE A 12 4.72 0.06 3.09
N ASP A 13 4.35 1.23 3.61
CA ASP A 13 5.29 2.05 4.36
C ASP A 13 5.71 1.40 5.68
N SER A 14 4.81 0.67 6.32
CA SER A 14 5.10 -0.04 7.56
C SER A 14 5.93 -1.30 7.34
N GLY A 15 6.11 -1.72 6.09
CA GLY A 15 6.81 -2.95 5.78
C GLY A 15 5.97 -4.20 5.95
N THR A 16 4.69 -4.06 6.24
CA THR A 16 3.81 -5.19 6.46
C THR A 16 3.52 -5.96 5.16
N ALA A 17 3.28 -5.22 4.07
CA ALA A 17 3.02 -5.83 2.77
C ALA A 17 3.54 -4.90 1.68
N CYS A 18 4.62 -5.30 1.02
CA CYS A 18 5.32 -4.44 0.07
C CYS A 18 5.30 -4.98 -1.37
N SER A 19 4.41 -5.90 -1.66
CA SER A 19 4.29 -6.47 -3.00
C SER A 19 2.83 -6.75 -3.30
N VAL A 20 2.50 -6.92 -4.57
CA VAL A 20 1.12 -7.28 -4.95
C VAL A 20 0.69 -8.58 -4.27
N PRO A 21 1.48 -9.67 -4.32
CA PRO A 21 1.07 -10.89 -3.61
C PRO A 21 0.89 -10.67 -2.11
N ALA A 22 1.76 -9.89 -1.47
CA ALA A 22 1.66 -9.64 -0.03
C ALA A 22 0.41 -8.83 0.31
N LEU A 23 0.05 -7.86 -0.54
CA LEU A 23 -1.18 -7.08 -0.37
C LEU A 23 -2.41 -7.98 -0.49
N MET A 24 -2.40 -8.90 -1.45
CA MET A 24 -3.49 -9.86 -1.62
C MET A 24 -3.62 -10.75 -0.40
N GLU A 25 -2.51 -11.23 0.13
CA GLU A 25 -2.49 -12.08 1.32
C GLU A 25 -3.02 -11.34 2.54
N ALA A 26 -2.59 -10.11 2.74
CA ALA A 26 -2.95 -9.33 3.92
C ALA A 26 -4.42 -8.89 3.93
N THR A 27 -5.01 -8.67 2.78
CA THR A 27 -6.32 -8.05 2.67
C THR A 27 -7.40 -8.94 2.06
N GLY A 28 -6.98 -9.94 1.28
CA GLY A 28 -7.92 -10.73 0.50
C GLY A 28 -8.35 -10.08 -0.81
N MET A 29 -7.80 -8.89 -1.14
CA MET A 29 -8.21 -8.23 -2.38
C MET A 29 -7.69 -8.99 -3.60
N PRO A 30 -8.43 -8.94 -4.72
CA PRO A 30 -7.94 -9.52 -5.97
C PRO A 30 -6.70 -8.78 -6.47
N ARG A 31 -5.91 -9.46 -7.29
CA ARG A 31 -4.70 -8.89 -7.88
C ARG A 31 -5.00 -7.59 -8.62
N ARG A 32 -6.07 -7.57 -9.40
CA ARG A 32 -6.43 -6.38 -10.17
C ARG A 32 -6.69 -5.19 -9.25
N THR A 33 -7.37 -5.43 -8.14
CA THR A 33 -7.66 -4.37 -7.17
C THR A 33 -6.36 -3.84 -6.56
N ALA A 34 -5.42 -4.73 -6.22
CA ALA A 34 -4.13 -4.30 -5.67
C ALA A 34 -3.37 -3.45 -6.68
N GLN A 35 -3.31 -3.89 -7.93
CA GLN A 35 -2.61 -3.15 -8.98
C GLN A 35 -3.25 -1.78 -9.22
N ASP A 36 -4.57 -1.73 -9.31
CA ASP A 36 -5.28 -0.47 -9.54
C ASP A 36 -5.12 0.48 -8.36
N THR A 37 -5.11 -0.04 -7.14
CA THR A 37 -4.93 0.79 -5.96
C THR A 37 -3.52 1.38 -5.92
N LEU A 38 -2.50 0.58 -6.23
CA LEU A 38 -1.13 1.07 -6.31
C LEU A 38 -1.00 2.20 -7.33
N ALA A 39 -1.58 2.02 -8.50
CA ALA A 39 -1.55 3.05 -9.53
C ALA A 39 -2.26 4.32 -9.09
N ALA A 40 -3.32 4.18 -8.30
CA ALA A 40 -4.13 5.30 -7.86
C ALA A 40 -3.51 6.11 -6.72
N LEU A 41 -2.44 5.63 -6.10
CA LEU A 41 -1.75 6.40 -5.05
C LEU A 41 -1.23 7.73 -5.59
N ALA A 42 -0.84 7.78 -6.85
CA ALA A 42 -0.38 9.01 -7.47
C ALA A 42 -1.47 10.08 -7.50
N ASP A 43 -2.73 9.70 -7.57
CA ASP A 43 -3.85 10.65 -7.54
C ASP A 43 -3.96 11.38 -6.22
N LEU A 44 -3.37 10.83 -5.16
CA LEU A 44 -3.32 11.45 -3.84
C LEU A 44 -1.99 12.15 -3.59
N ASP A 45 -1.14 12.25 -4.62
CA ASP A 45 0.22 12.77 -4.51
C ASP A 45 1.08 11.98 -3.53
N ILE A 46 0.76 10.70 -3.34
CA ILE A 46 1.60 9.79 -2.58
C ILE A 46 2.64 9.23 -3.55
N ASP A 47 3.92 9.45 -3.25
CA ASP A 47 5.01 8.98 -4.10
C ASP A 47 5.36 7.55 -3.72
N CYS A 48 4.83 6.60 -4.48
CA CYS A 48 5.06 5.18 -4.29
C CYS A 48 5.89 4.66 -5.46
N VAL A 49 7.03 4.03 -5.16
CA VAL A 49 7.93 3.51 -6.18
C VAL A 49 8.21 2.04 -5.94
N PHE A 50 8.57 1.34 -7.01
CA PHE A 50 9.03 -0.03 -6.92
C PHE A 50 10.56 -0.02 -7.01
N VAL A 51 11.21 -0.64 -6.02
CA VAL A 51 12.67 -0.72 -5.96
C VAL A 51 13.07 -2.18 -6.15
N GLN A 52 13.90 -2.42 -7.15
CA GLN A 52 14.41 -3.74 -7.43
C GLN A 52 15.64 -4.01 -6.59
N ASP A 53 15.77 -5.22 -6.05
CA ASP A 53 16.89 -5.56 -5.20
C ASP A 53 18.14 -5.75 -6.05
N ASP A 54 19.24 -5.14 -5.64
CA ASP A 54 20.52 -5.25 -6.33
C ASP A 54 21.07 -6.65 -6.23
N GLY A 55 21.59 -7.15 -7.33
CA GLY A 55 22.23 -8.45 -7.36
C GLY A 55 21.28 -9.61 -7.30
N GLU A 56 20.02 -9.37 -7.13
CA GLU A 56 19.00 -10.40 -7.15
C GLU A 56 18.60 -10.70 -8.57
N ARG A 57 18.09 -11.90 -8.79
CA ARG A 57 17.63 -12.25 -10.11
C ARG A 57 16.16 -12.00 -10.24
N HIS A 58 15.78 -11.69 -11.45
CA HIS A 58 14.41 -11.53 -11.83
C HIS A 58 13.78 -10.33 -11.16
N ASN A 59 12.56 -10.43 -10.77
CA ASN A 59 11.75 -9.31 -10.36
C ASN A 59 11.72 -9.11 -8.86
N ALA A 60 12.74 -9.57 -8.16
CA ALA A 60 12.83 -9.36 -6.72
C ALA A 60 12.89 -7.86 -6.45
N GLY A 61 12.07 -7.41 -5.50
CA GLY A 61 12.00 -6.01 -5.16
C GLY A 61 10.81 -5.74 -4.28
N ARG A 62 10.57 -4.47 -4.01
CA ARG A 62 9.45 -4.09 -3.16
C ARG A 62 9.00 -2.68 -3.45
N TYR A 63 7.76 -2.38 -3.09
CA TYR A 63 7.24 -1.02 -3.12
C TYR A 63 7.69 -0.25 -1.89
N LEU A 64 7.89 1.05 -2.07
CA LEU A 64 8.24 1.97 -0.99
C LEU A 64 7.41 3.23 -1.13
N ILE A 65 7.04 3.83 -0.02
CA ILE A 65 6.46 5.16 0.01
C ILE A 65 7.59 6.15 0.30
N ARG A 66 7.86 7.04 -0.64
CA ARG A 66 8.92 8.04 -0.50
C ARG A 66 8.39 9.35 0.06
N ASP A 67 7.14 9.65 -0.19
CA ASP A 67 6.53 10.90 0.22
C ASP A 67 5.03 10.70 0.34
N TRP A 68 4.47 11.12 1.46
CA TRP A 68 3.04 11.02 1.70
C TRP A 68 2.26 12.22 1.17
N GLY A 69 2.95 13.25 0.66
CA GLY A 69 2.30 14.46 0.19
C GLY A 69 1.56 15.15 1.33
N ALA A 70 0.29 15.45 1.09
CA ALA A 70 -0.54 16.11 2.09
C ALA A 70 -1.19 15.14 3.08
N ILE A 71 -1.00 13.84 2.90
CA ILE A 71 -1.64 12.82 3.73
C ILE A 71 -0.85 12.64 5.02
N ASP A 72 -1.55 12.67 6.14
CA ASP A 72 -0.94 12.47 7.45
C ASP A 72 -0.93 10.98 7.80
N LYS A 73 0.25 10.39 7.72
CA LYS A 73 0.44 8.98 8.06
C LYS A 73 0.00 8.68 9.49
N GLY A 74 0.28 9.61 10.42
CA GLY A 74 -0.09 9.43 11.82
C GLY A 74 -1.59 9.30 12.01
N TRP A 75 -2.36 10.06 11.23
CA TRP A 75 -3.81 9.96 11.26
C TRP A 75 -4.26 8.55 10.86
N ILE A 76 -3.65 8.01 9.80
CA ILE A 76 -3.99 6.67 9.34
C ILE A 76 -3.73 5.65 10.45
N GLU A 77 -2.57 5.75 11.10
CA GLU A 77 -2.20 4.82 12.17
C GLU A 77 -3.20 4.86 13.32
N ARG A 78 -3.65 6.06 13.69
CA ARG A 78 -4.64 6.21 14.75
C ARG A 78 -6.01 5.66 14.36
N GLN A 79 -6.32 5.63 13.06
CA GLN A 79 -7.62 5.24 12.56
C GLN A 79 -7.65 3.82 11.96
N LEU A 80 -6.57 3.05 12.13
CA LEU A 80 -6.49 1.71 11.52
C LEU A 80 -7.69 0.81 11.84
N PRO A 81 -8.14 0.72 13.11
CA PRO A 81 -9.28 -0.16 13.40
C PRO A 81 -10.54 0.23 12.63
N GLN A 82 -10.81 1.53 12.52
CA GLN A 82 -11.96 2.02 11.78
C GLN A 82 -11.82 1.78 10.28
N ILE A 83 -10.62 2.03 9.74
CA ILE A 83 -10.36 1.84 8.32
C ILE A 83 -10.55 0.37 7.94
N LYS A 84 -10.00 -0.53 8.74
CA LYS A 84 -10.17 -1.97 8.52
C LYS A 84 -11.64 -2.36 8.54
N ALA A 85 -12.40 -1.83 9.48
CA ALA A 85 -13.82 -2.14 9.60
C ALA A 85 -14.60 -1.65 8.37
N ILE A 86 -14.30 -0.43 7.92
CA ILE A 86 -14.95 0.14 6.73
C ILE A 86 -14.67 -0.71 5.50
N LEU A 87 -13.43 -1.19 5.37
CA LEU A 87 -13.00 -1.98 4.21
C LEU A 87 -13.32 -3.46 4.36
N ASP A 88 -13.72 -3.89 5.55
CA ASP A 88 -13.96 -5.31 5.86
C ASP A 88 -12.70 -6.14 5.65
N TYR A 89 -11.57 -5.64 6.11
CA TYR A 89 -10.29 -6.34 6.03
C TYR A 89 -9.90 -6.90 7.40
N PRO A 90 -9.09 -7.97 7.40
CA PRO A 90 -8.60 -8.56 8.65
C PRO A 90 -7.79 -7.61 9.52
#